data_7db426092f9ce8e36bc1b09f925667a4
#
_entry.id   7db426092f9ce8e36bc1b09f925667a4
#
_cell.length_a   1.000
_cell.length_b   1.000
_cell.length_c   1.000
_cell.angle_alpha   90.00
_cell.angle_beta   90.00
_cell.angle_gamma   90.00
#
_symmetry.space_group_name_H-M   'P 1'
#
loop_
_entity.id
_entity.type
_entity.pdbx_description
1 polymer ?
#
loop_
_entity_poly.entity_id
_entity_poly.type
_entity_poly.pdbx_seq_one_letter_code
_entity_poly.pdbx_strand_id
1 'polypeptide(L)'
;MAKILLVEDDPNIRMAAEFALSDAGHSIVACDNGTDGFASALSIEPDLILLDLMLPGMSGHDFLKEYRAQNASVPIIVLTAYTSEQEKVLCLDLGADDFISKPFSVNELLARIRANLRRSMLPVQSRTGSVEELGDLSIDFERGEVRVKGEPVSLRNREFEILQVLARHRGSLVTRNEVIQSVWKGKAPSTSTVIDVHMHNLRKALEIHSDYQLIVTEYGRGYRLQAIPKDSEEKEGQ
;
A
#
# COMPACT_ATOMS: atom_id res chain seq x y z
N MET A 1 20.06 1.94 4.48
CA MET A 1 19.70 2.93 5.54
C MET A 1 18.50 3.68 5.04
N ALA A 2 17.39 3.70 5.78
CA ALA A 2 16.17 4.40 5.42
C ALA A 2 15.85 5.43 6.50
N LYS A 3 15.20 6.54 6.13
CA LYS A 3 14.71 7.57 7.03
C LYS A 3 13.27 7.23 7.43
N ILE A 4 13.05 6.92 8.70
CA ILE A 4 11.75 6.52 9.24
C ILE A 4 11.21 7.60 10.15
N LEU A 5 9.97 8.05 9.89
CA LEU A 5 9.23 8.88 10.83
C LEU A 5 8.41 7.97 11.73
N LEU A 6 8.56 8.13 13.04
CA LEU A 6 7.78 7.44 14.07
C LEU A 6 6.90 8.46 14.79
N VAL A 7 5.59 8.29 14.74
CA VAL A 7 4.62 9.13 15.45
C VAL A 7 3.86 8.25 16.44
N GLU A 8 4.19 8.39 17.72
CA GLU A 8 3.75 7.52 18.81
C GLU A 8 3.77 8.31 20.12
N ASP A 9 2.66 8.40 20.82
CA ASP A 9 2.56 9.18 22.07
C ASP A 9 3.08 8.43 23.31
N ASP A 10 2.94 7.08 23.34
CA ASP A 10 3.48 6.29 24.45
C ASP A 10 5.02 6.31 24.45
N PRO A 11 5.67 6.88 25.50
CA PRO A 11 7.12 7.02 25.54
C PRO A 11 7.84 5.67 25.60
N ASN A 12 7.23 4.61 26.14
CA ASN A 12 7.86 3.31 26.24
C ASN A 12 7.88 2.61 24.87
N ILE A 13 6.75 2.67 24.15
CA ILE A 13 6.65 2.11 22.79
C ILE A 13 7.56 2.88 21.86
N ARG A 14 7.55 4.22 21.93
CA ARG A 14 8.41 5.09 21.11
C ARG A 14 9.88 4.78 21.33
N MET A 15 10.34 4.75 22.58
CA MET A 15 11.74 4.49 22.91
C MET A 15 12.18 3.08 22.49
N ALA A 16 11.34 2.06 22.68
CA ALA A 16 11.64 0.69 22.26
C ALA A 16 11.72 0.56 20.72
N ALA A 17 10.82 1.24 20.00
CA ALA A 17 10.83 1.25 18.54
C ALA A 17 12.05 2.02 18.00
N GLU A 18 12.37 3.20 18.56
CA GLU A 18 13.56 3.97 18.19
C GLU A 18 14.85 3.16 18.36
N PHE A 19 15.00 2.49 19.49
CA PHE A 19 16.17 1.64 19.76
C PHE A 19 16.28 0.52 18.72
N ALA A 20 15.20 -0.21 18.50
CA ALA A 20 15.17 -1.34 17.57
C ALA A 20 15.44 -0.92 16.12
N LEU A 21 14.92 0.23 15.72
CA LEU A 21 15.11 0.76 14.36
C LEU A 21 16.53 1.30 14.15
N SER A 22 17.10 1.95 15.17
CA SER A 22 18.49 2.43 15.15
C SER A 22 19.46 1.27 15.08
N ASP A 23 19.24 0.22 15.87
CA ASP A 23 20.05 -1.02 15.84
C ASP A 23 19.97 -1.72 14.49
N ALA A 24 18.81 -1.64 13.81
CA ALA A 24 18.64 -2.15 12.44
C ALA A 24 19.26 -1.24 11.35
N GLY A 25 19.92 -0.13 11.71
CA GLY A 25 20.65 0.76 10.80
C GLY A 25 19.79 1.76 10.06
N HIS A 26 18.61 2.13 10.61
CA HIS A 26 17.76 3.19 10.06
C HIS A 26 18.02 4.54 10.74
N SER A 27 17.69 5.64 10.06
CA SER A 27 17.64 6.99 10.63
C SER A 27 16.21 7.27 11.09
N ILE A 28 16.02 7.72 12.33
CA ILE A 28 14.69 7.90 12.91
C ILE A 28 14.47 9.37 13.27
N VAL A 29 13.30 9.87 12.93
CA VAL A 29 12.71 11.09 13.50
C VAL A 29 11.47 10.65 14.27
N ALA A 30 11.40 10.99 15.56
CA ALA A 30 10.28 10.59 16.40
C ALA A 30 9.51 11.82 16.88
N CYS A 31 8.18 11.72 16.88
CA CYS A 31 7.24 12.71 17.37
C CYS A 31 6.26 12.04 18.34
N ASP A 32 5.80 12.78 19.35
CA ASP A 32 4.87 12.28 20.36
C ASP A 32 3.43 12.77 20.16
N ASN A 33 3.18 13.49 19.09
CA ASN A 33 1.85 14.00 18.74
C ASN A 33 1.67 14.06 17.21
N GLY A 34 0.41 14.03 16.78
CA GLY A 34 0.09 13.99 15.35
C GLY A 34 0.40 15.28 14.61
N THR A 35 0.30 16.44 15.28
CA THR A 35 0.54 17.74 14.64
C THR A 35 2.01 17.91 14.25
N ASP A 36 2.93 17.64 15.18
CA ASP A 36 4.37 17.72 14.91
C ASP A 36 4.81 16.59 13.97
N GLY A 37 4.18 15.40 14.12
CA GLY A 37 4.37 14.28 13.21
C GLY A 37 4.01 14.64 11.77
N PHE A 38 2.89 15.32 11.55
CA PHE A 38 2.45 15.74 10.23
C PHE A 38 3.39 16.80 9.62
N ALA A 39 3.76 17.80 10.40
CA ALA A 39 4.72 18.82 9.98
C ALA A 39 6.08 18.19 9.61
N SER A 40 6.54 17.23 10.42
CA SER A 40 7.77 16.48 10.15
C SER A 40 7.66 15.64 8.88
N ALA A 41 6.53 14.96 8.66
CA ALA A 41 6.32 14.14 7.46
C ALA A 41 6.46 14.95 6.16
N LEU A 42 6.02 16.21 6.16
CA LEU A 42 6.12 17.10 5.00
C LEU A 42 7.54 17.68 4.81
N SER A 43 8.30 17.84 5.90
CA SER A 43 9.60 18.53 5.85
C SER A 43 10.78 17.59 5.64
N ILE A 44 10.73 16.35 6.15
CA ILE A 44 11.88 15.44 6.13
C ILE A 44 11.89 14.46 4.96
N GLU A 45 10.79 14.35 4.21
CA GLU A 45 10.61 13.35 3.15
C GLU A 45 11.01 11.93 3.60
N PRO A 46 10.23 11.30 4.50
CA PRO A 46 10.58 9.99 5.03
C PRO A 46 10.42 8.88 3.98
N ASP A 47 11.23 7.84 4.10
CA ASP A 47 11.10 6.62 3.30
C ASP A 47 9.97 5.71 3.79
N LEU A 48 9.54 5.88 5.05
CA LEU A 48 8.44 5.14 5.69
C LEU A 48 7.94 5.90 6.93
N ILE A 49 6.64 5.83 7.18
CA ILE A 49 6.00 6.39 8.37
C ILE A 49 5.43 5.24 9.23
N LEU A 50 5.74 5.25 10.52
CA LEU A 50 5.06 4.48 11.56
C LEU A 50 4.13 5.44 12.29
N LEU A 51 2.84 5.14 12.32
CA LEU A 51 1.81 6.07 12.79
C LEU A 51 0.88 5.41 13.80
N ASP A 52 0.83 5.91 15.01
CA ASP A 52 -0.29 5.58 15.92
C ASP A 52 -1.56 6.32 15.50
N LEU A 53 -2.69 5.70 15.77
CA LEU A 53 -4.01 6.32 15.53
C LEU A 53 -4.43 7.23 16.68
N MET A 54 -4.06 6.88 17.91
CA MET A 54 -4.48 7.55 19.13
C MET A 54 -3.46 8.60 19.54
N LEU A 55 -3.35 9.67 18.77
CA LEU A 55 -2.38 10.74 19.01
C LEU A 55 -3.05 11.99 19.58
N PRO A 56 -2.39 12.73 20.47
CA PRO A 56 -2.81 14.07 20.84
C PRO A 56 -2.62 15.04 19.67
N GLY A 57 -3.46 16.09 19.65
CA GLY A 57 -3.48 17.07 18.56
C GLY A 57 -4.20 16.54 17.32
N MET A 58 -3.47 16.29 16.25
CA MET A 58 -4.03 15.67 15.04
C MET A 58 -4.16 14.16 15.23
N SER A 59 -5.36 13.61 14.99
CA SER A 59 -5.57 12.16 15.06
C SER A 59 -4.81 11.43 13.95
N GLY A 60 -4.46 10.13 14.16
CA GLY A 60 -3.81 9.34 13.11
C GLY A 60 -4.68 9.15 11.86
N HIS A 61 -6.01 9.18 12.00
CA HIS A 61 -6.93 9.13 10.85
C HIS A 61 -6.87 10.41 10.02
N ASP A 62 -6.87 11.57 10.67
CA ASP A 62 -6.73 12.85 9.98
C ASP A 62 -5.36 12.97 9.33
N PHE A 63 -4.31 12.52 10.04
CA PHE A 63 -2.96 12.43 9.48
C PHE A 63 -2.93 11.60 8.20
N LEU A 64 -3.50 10.38 8.20
CA LEU A 64 -3.57 9.53 7.03
C LEU A 64 -4.25 10.23 5.86
N LYS A 65 -5.44 10.78 6.10
CA LYS A 65 -6.24 11.45 5.09
C LYS A 65 -5.52 12.65 4.48
N GLU A 66 -5.02 13.54 5.34
CA GLU A 66 -4.36 14.79 4.88
C GLU A 66 -3.01 14.51 4.21
N TYR A 67 -2.23 13.55 4.72
CA TYR A 67 -0.95 13.20 4.13
C TYR A 67 -1.14 12.52 2.77
N ARG A 68 -2.11 11.63 2.64
CA ARG A 68 -2.41 10.95 1.37
C ARG A 68 -2.94 11.87 0.29
N ALA A 69 -3.59 12.96 0.65
CA ALA A 69 -3.98 13.98 -0.31
C ALA A 69 -2.77 14.67 -0.97
N GLN A 70 -1.62 14.68 -0.30
CA GLN A 70 -0.38 15.34 -0.76
C GLN A 70 0.69 14.35 -1.21
N ASN A 71 0.69 13.13 -0.68
CA ASN A 71 1.71 12.11 -0.94
C ASN A 71 1.10 10.70 -1.00
N ALA A 72 1.05 10.14 -2.21
CA ALA A 72 0.53 8.79 -2.42
C ALA A 72 1.57 7.69 -2.20
N SER A 73 2.88 7.99 -2.30
CA SER A 73 3.94 6.98 -2.50
C SER A 73 4.64 6.51 -1.22
N VAL A 74 4.77 7.36 -0.19
CA VAL A 74 5.46 6.98 1.04
C VAL A 74 4.66 5.92 1.79
N PRO A 75 5.23 4.75 2.11
CA PRO A 75 4.53 3.72 2.87
C PRO A 75 4.22 4.18 4.30
N ILE A 76 2.97 3.93 4.74
CA ILE A 76 2.51 4.19 6.10
C ILE A 76 2.08 2.88 6.74
N ILE A 77 2.72 2.51 7.84
CA ILE A 77 2.33 1.39 8.68
C ILE A 77 1.65 1.96 9.93
N VAL A 78 0.39 1.59 10.13
CA VAL A 78 -0.37 2.01 11.31
C VAL A 78 -0.04 1.10 12.49
N LEU A 79 0.29 1.70 13.63
CA LEU A 79 0.41 1.04 14.94
C LEU A 79 -0.91 1.24 15.69
N THR A 80 -1.63 0.17 16.03
CA THR A 80 -2.96 0.34 16.62
C THR A 80 -3.27 -0.65 17.73
N ALA A 81 -3.92 -0.17 18.78
CA ALA A 81 -4.54 -1.02 19.79
C ALA A 81 -5.91 -1.58 19.33
N TYR A 82 -6.48 -1.01 18.27
CA TYR A 82 -7.75 -1.49 17.72
C TYR A 82 -7.57 -2.81 16.97
N THR A 83 -8.34 -3.81 17.41
CA THR A 83 -8.34 -5.16 16.82
C THR A 83 -9.53 -5.41 15.91
N SER A 84 -10.53 -4.50 15.89
CA SER A 84 -11.73 -4.67 15.08
C SER A 84 -11.41 -4.65 13.58
N GLU A 85 -12.10 -5.48 12.82
CA GLU A 85 -11.95 -5.56 11.37
C GLU A 85 -12.37 -4.24 10.70
N GLN A 86 -13.41 -3.60 11.23
CA GLN A 86 -13.92 -2.33 10.72
C GLN A 86 -12.86 -1.22 10.78
N GLU A 87 -12.13 -1.12 11.89
CA GLU A 87 -11.08 -0.12 12.06
C GLU A 87 -9.91 -0.36 11.11
N LYS A 88 -9.52 -1.63 10.94
CA LYS A 88 -8.46 -2.00 9.99
C LYS A 88 -8.83 -1.66 8.55
N VAL A 89 -10.08 -1.93 8.15
CA VAL A 89 -10.60 -1.55 6.83
C VAL A 89 -10.57 -0.03 6.68
N LEU A 90 -11.05 0.72 7.67
CA LEU A 90 -11.05 2.18 7.62
C LEU A 90 -9.63 2.75 7.44
N CYS A 91 -8.64 2.25 8.19
CA CYS A 91 -7.25 2.72 8.04
C CYS A 91 -6.69 2.46 6.64
N LEU A 92 -6.98 1.30 6.06
CA LEU A 92 -6.55 0.96 4.70
C LEU A 92 -7.25 1.84 3.65
N ASP A 93 -8.55 2.10 3.81
CA ASP A 93 -9.30 3.00 2.93
C ASP A 93 -8.75 4.44 3.02
N LEU A 94 -8.41 4.89 4.23
CA LEU A 94 -7.77 6.19 4.45
C LEU A 94 -6.33 6.25 3.90
N GLY A 95 -5.72 5.10 3.60
CA GLY A 95 -4.44 5.06 2.90
C GLY A 95 -3.27 4.46 3.65
N ALA A 96 -3.49 3.72 4.72
CA ALA A 96 -2.46 2.86 5.29
C ALA A 96 -2.05 1.77 4.30
N ASP A 97 -0.76 1.44 4.24
CA ASP A 97 -0.23 0.34 3.43
C ASP A 97 -0.22 -0.98 4.21
N ASP A 98 -0.09 -0.90 5.52
CA ASP A 98 -0.08 -2.04 6.44
C ASP A 98 -0.46 -1.57 7.85
N PHE A 99 -0.70 -2.51 8.76
CA PHE A 99 -0.93 -2.21 10.16
C PHE A 99 -0.28 -3.26 11.07
N ILE A 100 0.02 -2.86 12.31
CA ILE A 100 0.56 -3.71 13.36
C ILE A 100 -0.30 -3.51 14.60
N SER A 101 -0.86 -4.60 15.12
CA SER A 101 -1.66 -4.53 16.36
C SER A 101 -0.75 -4.48 17.58
N LYS A 102 -1.03 -3.55 18.50
CA LYS A 102 -0.39 -3.48 19.80
C LYS A 102 -1.01 -4.52 20.77
N PRO A 103 -0.22 -5.23 21.59
CA PRO A 103 1.25 -5.20 21.65
C PRO A 103 1.89 -6.00 20.51
N PHE A 104 3.03 -5.53 19.99
CA PHE A 104 3.78 -6.17 18.92
C PHE A 104 5.20 -6.53 19.35
N SER A 105 5.80 -7.48 18.66
CA SER A 105 7.21 -7.80 18.85
C SER A 105 8.11 -6.93 17.94
N VAL A 106 9.33 -6.65 18.40
CA VAL A 106 10.36 -5.99 17.58
C VAL A 106 10.59 -6.72 16.26
N ASN A 107 10.60 -8.05 16.29
CA ASN A 107 10.79 -8.86 15.08
C ASN A 107 9.65 -8.67 14.07
N GLU A 108 8.40 -8.53 14.52
CA GLU A 108 7.27 -8.24 13.65
C GLU A 108 7.39 -6.84 13.04
N LEU A 109 7.67 -5.82 13.88
CA LEU A 109 7.87 -4.44 13.44
C LEU A 109 8.94 -4.38 12.34
N LEU A 110 10.14 -4.89 12.61
CA LEU A 110 11.24 -4.89 11.64
C LEU A 110 10.93 -5.69 10.37
N ALA A 111 10.20 -6.80 10.49
CA ALA A 111 9.82 -7.59 9.33
C ALA A 111 8.85 -6.84 8.40
N ARG A 112 7.87 -6.12 8.96
CA ARG A 112 6.91 -5.30 8.18
C ARG A 112 7.58 -4.07 7.58
N ILE A 113 8.46 -3.41 8.31
CA ILE A 113 9.26 -2.29 7.79
C ILE A 113 10.11 -2.73 6.60
N ARG A 114 10.87 -3.83 6.74
CA ARG A 114 11.64 -4.37 5.61
C ARG A 114 10.76 -4.74 4.41
N ALA A 115 9.58 -5.27 4.65
CA ALA A 115 8.64 -5.60 3.58
C ALA A 115 8.15 -4.35 2.83
N ASN A 116 7.91 -3.24 3.54
CA ASN A 116 7.44 -2.00 2.95
C ASN A 116 8.57 -1.16 2.30
N LEU A 117 9.79 -1.18 2.87
CA LEU A 117 10.94 -0.44 2.32
C LEU A 117 11.60 -1.11 1.09
N ARG A 118 11.45 -2.43 0.91
CA ARG A 118 12.13 -3.17 -0.17
C ARG A 118 11.80 -2.68 -1.57
N ARG A 119 10.79 -1.91 -1.74
CA ARG A 119 10.28 -1.42 -3.01
C ARG A 119 11.19 -0.42 -3.71
N SER A 120 11.89 0.42 -2.96
CA SER A 120 12.89 1.33 -3.53
C SER A 120 14.13 0.63 -4.06
N MET A 121 14.26 -0.70 -3.85
CA MET A 121 15.49 -1.47 -4.11
C MET A 121 15.30 -2.74 -4.95
N LEU A 122 14.10 -3.04 -5.47
CA LEU A 122 13.98 -4.19 -6.37
C LEU A 122 14.46 -3.83 -7.77
N PRO A 123 15.58 -4.42 -8.24
CA PRO A 123 15.80 -4.51 -9.66
C PRO A 123 14.66 -5.36 -10.22
N VAL A 124 13.90 -4.79 -11.13
CA VAL A 124 13.01 -5.55 -11.99
C VAL A 124 13.87 -6.61 -12.67
N GLN A 125 13.72 -7.88 -12.26
CA GLN A 125 14.36 -8.96 -13.00
C GLN A 125 13.77 -8.97 -14.40
N SER A 126 14.52 -8.32 -15.29
CA SER A 126 14.68 -8.51 -16.71
C SER A 126 13.47 -9.05 -17.48
N ARG A 127 12.60 -8.15 -17.89
CA ARG A 127 12.23 -8.12 -19.30
C ARG A 127 12.63 -6.73 -19.79
N THR A 128 13.63 -6.70 -20.66
CA THR A 128 14.17 -5.52 -21.30
C THR A 128 13.06 -4.58 -21.79
N GLY A 129 13.03 -3.37 -21.20
CA GLY A 129 12.49 -2.16 -21.79
C GLY A 129 11.11 -2.29 -22.46
N SER A 130 10.07 -2.66 -21.74
CA SER A 130 8.74 -2.61 -22.34
C SER A 130 7.73 -1.99 -21.36
N VAL A 131 7.23 -0.85 -21.79
CA VAL A 131 5.93 -0.36 -21.35
C VAL A 131 4.92 -1.46 -21.70
N GLU A 132 4.25 -2.05 -20.74
CA GLU A 132 3.17 -3.00 -21.01
C GLU A 132 1.87 -2.25 -21.26
N GLU A 133 1.24 -2.50 -22.39
CA GLU A 133 -0.04 -1.90 -22.75
C GLU A 133 -1.17 -2.93 -22.66
N LEU A 134 -2.30 -2.51 -22.08
CA LEU A 134 -3.51 -3.31 -21.93
C LEU A 134 -4.76 -2.42 -22.04
N GLY A 135 -5.42 -2.43 -23.20
CA GLY A 135 -6.48 -1.47 -23.48
C GLY A 135 -5.91 -0.05 -23.47
N ASP A 136 -6.44 0.80 -22.58
CA ASP A 136 -5.98 2.17 -22.35
C ASP A 136 -5.01 2.31 -21.15
N LEU A 137 -4.65 1.19 -20.50
CA LEU A 137 -3.68 1.11 -19.44
C LEU A 137 -2.26 0.91 -20.01
N SER A 138 -1.32 1.72 -19.55
CA SER A 138 0.11 1.61 -19.84
C SER A 138 0.90 1.55 -18.53
N ILE A 139 1.82 0.59 -18.40
CA ILE A 139 2.60 0.35 -17.18
C ILE A 139 4.09 0.32 -17.55
N ASP A 140 4.86 1.25 -17.00
CA ASP A 140 6.32 1.22 -17.02
C ASP A 140 6.85 0.70 -15.68
N PHE A 141 7.23 -0.56 -15.65
CA PHE A 141 7.73 -1.20 -14.42
C PHE A 141 9.12 -0.72 -14.01
N GLU A 142 9.91 -0.20 -14.92
CA GLU A 142 11.27 0.31 -14.63
C GLU A 142 11.19 1.66 -13.92
N ARG A 143 10.29 2.52 -14.41
CA ARG A 143 10.06 3.84 -13.82
C ARG A 143 9.04 3.82 -12.67
N GLY A 144 8.26 2.75 -12.56
CA GLY A 144 7.14 2.65 -11.63
C GLY A 144 5.98 3.56 -12.02
N GLU A 145 5.87 3.91 -13.30
CA GLU A 145 4.82 4.78 -13.83
C GLU A 145 3.64 3.96 -14.35
N VAL A 146 2.44 4.42 -14.03
CA VAL A 146 1.18 3.87 -14.54
C VAL A 146 0.38 5.00 -15.17
N ARG A 147 -0.16 4.75 -16.35
CA ARG A 147 -0.99 5.71 -17.09
C ARG A 147 -2.27 5.05 -17.57
N VAL A 148 -3.35 5.80 -17.58
CA VAL A 148 -4.63 5.42 -18.19
C VAL A 148 -5.00 6.50 -19.19
N LYS A 149 -5.23 6.13 -20.45
CA LYS A 149 -5.43 7.09 -21.58
C LYS A 149 -4.30 8.13 -21.71
N GLY A 150 -3.08 7.74 -21.36
CA GLY A 150 -1.91 8.63 -21.35
C GLY A 150 -1.75 9.50 -20.11
N GLU A 151 -2.79 9.63 -19.28
CA GLU A 151 -2.75 10.40 -18.04
C GLU A 151 -2.12 9.60 -16.89
N PRO A 152 -1.23 10.19 -16.08
CA PRO A 152 -0.57 9.49 -15.00
C PRO A 152 -1.56 9.14 -13.88
N VAL A 153 -1.46 7.90 -13.39
CA VAL A 153 -2.23 7.40 -12.26
C VAL A 153 -1.31 7.12 -11.08
N SER A 154 -1.55 7.81 -9.97
CA SER A 154 -0.81 7.57 -8.72
C SER A 154 -1.37 6.36 -8.00
N LEU A 155 -0.55 5.32 -7.86
CA LEU A 155 -0.87 4.13 -7.09
C LEU A 155 -0.09 4.13 -5.77
N ARG A 156 -0.74 3.65 -4.70
CA ARG A 156 -0.06 3.36 -3.45
C ARG A 156 0.85 2.15 -3.61
N ASN A 157 1.77 2.00 -2.68
CA ASN A 157 2.75 0.93 -2.75
C ASN A 157 2.14 -0.45 -2.94
N ARG A 158 1.17 -0.83 -2.13
CA ARG A 158 0.52 -2.15 -2.23
C ARG A 158 -0.29 -2.35 -3.50
N GLU A 159 -0.94 -1.29 -3.95
CA GLU A 159 -1.72 -1.31 -5.20
C GLU A 159 -0.81 -1.59 -6.41
N PHE A 160 0.35 -0.93 -6.47
CA PHE A 160 1.31 -1.19 -7.54
C PHE A 160 1.93 -2.59 -7.46
N GLU A 161 2.29 -3.09 -6.25
CA GLU A 161 2.78 -4.46 -6.07
C GLU A 161 1.75 -5.50 -6.53
N ILE A 162 0.47 -5.28 -6.21
CA ILE A 162 -0.62 -6.14 -6.69
C ILE A 162 -0.71 -6.06 -8.22
N LEU A 163 -0.68 -4.85 -8.79
CA LEU A 163 -0.70 -4.66 -10.25
C LEU A 163 0.47 -5.38 -10.93
N GLN A 164 1.67 -5.32 -10.36
CA GLN A 164 2.83 -6.06 -10.88
C GLN A 164 2.61 -7.58 -10.89
N VAL A 165 2.01 -8.13 -9.82
CA VAL A 165 1.70 -9.56 -9.74
C VAL A 165 0.68 -9.95 -10.83
N LEU A 166 -0.37 -9.16 -10.97
CA LEU A 166 -1.41 -9.41 -11.98
C LEU A 166 -0.87 -9.27 -13.41
N ALA A 167 -0.03 -8.28 -13.68
CA ALA A 167 0.56 -8.05 -14.99
C ALA A 167 1.51 -9.18 -15.44
N ARG A 168 2.33 -9.69 -14.50
CA ARG A 168 3.18 -10.88 -14.78
C ARG A 168 2.38 -12.11 -15.22
N HIS A 169 1.12 -12.20 -14.80
CA HIS A 169 0.19 -13.28 -15.12
C HIS A 169 -0.96 -12.80 -16.01
N ARG A 170 -0.69 -11.79 -16.85
CA ARG A 170 -1.69 -11.17 -17.73
C ARG A 170 -2.57 -12.21 -18.42
N GLY A 171 -3.88 -12.02 -18.34
CA GLY A 171 -4.88 -12.92 -18.92
C GLY A 171 -5.08 -14.24 -18.17
N SER A 172 -4.22 -14.57 -17.20
CA SER A 172 -4.34 -15.75 -16.38
C SER A 172 -4.98 -15.41 -15.01
N LEU A 173 -5.60 -16.41 -14.39
CA LEU A 173 -6.14 -16.26 -13.05
C LEU A 173 -5.00 -16.25 -12.03
N VAL A 174 -4.99 -15.25 -11.16
CA VAL A 174 -4.11 -15.15 -10.00
C VAL A 174 -4.95 -15.35 -8.74
N THR A 175 -4.66 -16.37 -7.97
CA THR A 175 -5.39 -16.66 -6.73
C THR A 175 -5.08 -15.66 -5.64
N ARG A 176 -5.99 -15.51 -4.67
CA ARG A 176 -5.75 -14.67 -3.47
C ARG A 176 -4.47 -15.05 -2.74
N ASN A 177 -4.20 -16.36 -2.62
CA ASN A 177 -2.99 -16.84 -1.96
C ASN A 177 -1.73 -16.46 -2.72
N GLU A 178 -1.72 -16.50 -4.05
CA GLU A 178 -0.58 -16.06 -4.86
C GLU A 178 -0.31 -14.57 -4.70
N VAL A 179 -1.36 -13.73 -4.65
CA VAL A 179 -1.22 -12.31 -4.32
C VAL A 179 -0.61 -12.13 -2.93
N ILE A 180 -1.12 -12.84 -1.90
CA ILE A 180 -0.59 -12.78 -0.53
C ILE A 180 0.88 -13.19 -0.49
N GLN A 181 1.22 -14.33 -1.10
CA GLN A 181 2.59 -14.84 -1.10
C GLN A 181 3.56 -13.90 -1.80
N SER A 182 3.14 -13.29 -2.89
CA SER A 182 3.98 -12.39 -3.68
C SER A 182 4.16 -11.03 -3.01
N VAL A 183 3.05 -10.41 -2.54
CA VAL A 183 3.04 -9.04 -2.03
C VAL A 183 3.43 -9.00 -0.53
N TRP A 184 2.95 -9.95 0.28
CA TRP A 184 3.25 -10.02 1.72
C TRP A 184 4.25 -11.12 2.09
N LYS A 185 4.80 -11.88 1.11
CA LYS A 185 5.78 -12.98 1.30
C LYS A 185 5.35 -13.98 2.36
N GLY A 186 4.10 -14.43 2.28
CA GLY A 186 3.55 -15.43 3.20
C GLY A 186 3.25 -14.94 4.60
N LYS A 187 3.58 -13.70 4.94
CA LYS A 187 3.16 -13.05 6.18
C LYS A 187 1.88 -12.25 5.91
N ALA A 188 0.81 -12.97 5.61
CA ALA A 188 -0.48 -12.35 5.31
C ALA A 188 -0.86 -11.36 6.41
N PRO A 189 -1.51 -10.25 6.02
CA PRO A 189 -2.22 -9.43 6.98
C PRO A 189 -3.19 -10.32 7.75
N SER A 190 -3.47 -9.98 8.98
CA SER A 190 -4.26 -10.78 9.93
C SER A 190 -5.69 -11.09 9.47
N THR A 191 -6.14 -10.54 8.35
CA THR A 191 -7.47 -10.81 7.75
C THR A 191 -7.41 -10.81 6.22
N SER A 192 -8.25 -11.63 5.58
CA SER A 192 -8.38 -11.69 4.12
C SER A 192 -8.93 -10.38 3.52
N THR A 193 -9.61 -9.56 4.29
CA THR A 193 -10.25 -8.30 3.92
C THR A 193 -9.26 -7.25 3.43
N VAL A 194 -7.99 -7.28 3.90
CA VAL A 194 -6.95 -6.34 3.46
C VAL A 194 -6.72 -6.38 1.95
N ILE A 195 -6.73 -7.59 1.36
CA ILE A 195 -6.56 -7.72 -0.09
C ILE A 195 -7.74 -7.11 -0.82
N ASP A 196 -8.95 -7.29 -0.30
CA ASP A 196 -10.17 -6.76 -0.94
C ASP A 196 -10.14 -5.24 -0.97
N VAL A 197 -9.68 -4.59 0.11
CA VAL A 197 -9.51 -3.14 0.18
C VAL A 197 -8.48 -2.65 -0.82
N HIS A 198 -7.28 -3.22 -0.84
CA HIS A 198 -6.27 -2.81 -1.81
C HIS A 198 -6.70 -3.09 -3.25
N MET A 199 -7.39 -4.19 -3.50
CA MET A 199 -7.94 -4.52 -4.81
C MET A 199 -9.04 -3.54 -5.23
N HIS A 200 -9.90 -3.13 -4.28
CA HIS A 200 -10.92 -2.11 -4.51
C HIS A 200 -10.25 -0.76 -4.87
N ASN A 201 -9.28 -0.32 -4.09
CA ASN A 201 -8.58 0.93 -4.32
C ASN A 201 -7.80 0.92 -5.64
N LEU A 202 -7.11 -0.18 -5.96
CA LEU A 202 -6.43 -0.35 -7.24
C LEU A 202 -7.41 -0.26 -8.41
N ARG A 203 -8.55 -0.96 -8.31
CA ARG A 203 -9.60 -0.91 -9.33
C ARG A 203 -10.14 0.50 -9.51
N LYS A 204 -10.44 1.19 -8.41
CA LYS A 204 -10.90 2.57 -8.43
C LYS A 204 -9.90 3.50 -9.10
N ALA A 205 -8.59 3.37 -8.78
CA ALA A 205 -7.55 4.20 -9.36
C ALA A 205 -7.39 3.99 -10.87
N LEU A 206 -7.46 2.73 -11.34
CA LEU A 206 -7.26 2.40 -12.75
C LEU A 206 -8.51 2.61 -13.61
N GLU A 207 -9.69 2.25 -13.09
CA GLU A 207 -10.92 2.12 -13.90
C GLU A 207 -11.81 3.36 -13.90
N ILE A 208 -11.57 4.35 -13.03
CA ILE A 208 -12.41 5.57 -12.97
C ILE A 208 -12.34 6.38 -14.27
N HIS A 209 -11.22 6.36 -14.97
CA HIS A 209 -11.00 7.08 -16.23
C HIS A 209 -10.83 6.15 -17.43
N SER A 210 -10.82 4.84 -17.22
CA SER A 210 -10.67 3.84 -18.27
C SER A 210 -11.99 3.53 -18.97
N ASP A 211 -11.94 3.25 -20.26
CA ASP A 211 -13.06 2.68 -21.02
C ASP A 211 -13.19 1.16 -20.85
N TYR A 212 -12.28 0.58 -20.07
CA TYR A 212 -12.21 -0.86 -19.84
C TYR A 212 -12.41 -1.19 -18.37
N GLN A 213 -13.04 -2.34 -18.11
CA GLN A 213 -12.85 -3.07 -16.87
C GLN A 213 -11.49 -3.78 -16.97
N LEU A 214 -10.56 -3.43 -16.09
CA LEU A 214 -9.17 -3.90 -16.16
C LEU A 214 -8.90 -5.07 -15.21
N ILE A 215 -9.60 -5.12 -14.08
CA ILE A 215 -9.43 -6.16 -13.07
C ILE A 215 -10.74 -6.90 -12.86
N VAL A 216 -10.77 -8.15 -13.31
CA VAL A 216 -11.92 -9.04 -13.16
C VAL A 216 -11.76 -9.89 -11.90
N THR A 217 -12.83 -9.98 -11.11
CA THR A 217 -12.90 -10.89 -9.96
C THR A 217 -13.60 -12.19 -10.39
N GLU A 218 -12.90 -13.30 -10.26
CA GLU A 218 -13.50 -14.62 -10.32
C GLU A 218 -13.83 -15.07 -8.89
N TYR A 219 -15.11 -14.96 -8.50
CA TYR A 219 -15.56 -15.22 -7.13
C TYR A 219 -15.09 -16.59 -6.62
N GLY A 220 -14.54 -16.62 -5.40
CA GLY A 220 -13.97 -17.81 -4.78
C GLY A 220 -12.66 -18.33 -5.40
N ARG A 221 -12.16 -17.73 -6.51
CA ARG A 221 -10.97 -18.21 -7.23
C ARG A 221 -9.83 -17.19 -7.20
N GLY A 222 -10.09 -15.92 -7.52
CA GLY A 222 -9.04 -14.91 -7.57
C GLY A 222 -9.34 -13.74 -8.50
N TYR A 223 -8.29 -13.22 -9.11
CA TYR A 223 -8.33 -12.01 -9.93
C TYR A 223 -7.60 -12.24 -11.26
N ARG A 224 -8.02 -11.49 -12.29
CA ARG A 224 -7.40 -11.52 -13.61
C ARG A 224 -7.23 -10.10 -14.14
N LEU A 225 -6.05 -9.79 -14.67
CA LEU A 225 -5.80 -8.52 -15.37
C LEU A 225 -6.10 -8.72 -16.86
N GLN A 226 -7.14 -8.07 -17.37
CA GLN A 226 -7.53 -8.09 -18.79
C GLN A 226 -8.36 -6.84 -19.12
N ALA A 227 -8.30 -6.37 -20.36
CA ALA A 227 -9.12 -5.24 -20.80
C ALA A 227 -10.43 -5.75 -21.41
N ILE A 228 -11.56 -5.49 -20.71
CA ILE A 228 -12.91 -5.75 -21.20
C ILE A 228 -13.56 -4.38 -21.45
N PRO A 229 -13.99 -4.04 -22.68
CA PRO A 229 -14.70 -2.79 -22.93
C PRO A 229 -15.96 -2.68 -22.09
N LYS A 230 -16.17 -1.52 -21.44
CA LYS A 230 -17.36 -1.29 -20.58
C LYS A 230 -18.67 -1.28 -21.35
N ASP A 231 -18.64 -0.94 -22.63
CA ASP A 231 -19.83 -0.90 -23.48
C ASP A 231 -20.33 -2.30 -23.93
N SER A 232 -19.64 -3.37 -23.56
CA SER A 232 -20.05 -4.74 -23.92
C SER A 232 -21.12 -5.35 -23.01
N GLU A 233 -21.41 -4.74 -21.86
CA GLU A 233 -22.43 -5.27 -20.91
C GLU A 233 -23.89 -4.93 -21.29
N GLU A 234 -24.14 -3.97 -22.19
CA GLU A 234 -25.53 -3.60 -22.56
C GLU A 234 -26.17 -4.51 -23.62
N LYS A 235 -25.48 -5.50 -24.19
CA LYS A 235 -25.98 -6.33 -25.29
C LYS A 235 -26.42 -7.74 -24.95
N GLU A 236 -26.25 -8.21 -23.72
CA GLU A 236 -26.69 -9.58 -23.31
C GLU A 236 -28.01 -9.60 -22.51
N GLY A 237 -28.75 -8.52 -22.48
CA GLY A 237 -30.01 -8.38 -21.72
C GLY A 237 -31.23 -8.09 -22.59
N GLN A 238 -31.35 -8.67 -23.82
CA GLN A 238 -32.62 -8.68 -24.59
C GLN A 238 -32.98 -10.07 -25.04
#